data_626683b56b8089f5b0d931ef387cd274
#
_entry.id   626683b56b8089f5b0d931ef387cd274
#
_cell.length_a   1.000
_cell.length_b   1.000
_cell.length_c   1.000
_cell.angle_alpha   90.00
_cell.angle_beta   90.00
_cell.angle_gamma   90.00
#
_symmetry.space_group_name_H-M   'P 1'
#
loop_
_entity.id
_entity.type
_entity.pdbx_description
1 polymer ?
#
loop_
_entity_poly.entity_id
_entity_poly.type
_entity_poly.pdbx_seq_one_letter_code
_entity_poly.pdbx_strand_id
1 'polypeptide(L)'
;MINGPFSPWPSYTEEEAKAVKDVLLSNKVNYWTGNKTREFEVAFAEWIDAEHAVALANGTLALDLALRALGVGPGDEVIVTSRTFIASVSSIVLLGAKPVFADVDPDSQNINAESIKQVI
;
A
#
# COMPACT_ATOMS: atom_id res chain seq x y z
N MET A 1 7.51 4.86 22.48
CA MET A 1 8.58 3.92 22.08
C MET A 1 8.10 2.51 22.36
N ILE A 2 8.10 1.62 21.38
CA ILE A 2 7.80 0.20 21.59
C ILE A 2 9.03 -0.43 22.23
N ASN A 3 8.96 -0.69 23.53
CA ASN A 3 10.05 -1.28 24.30
C ASN A 3 9.83 -2.80 24.38
N GLY A 4 10.42 -3.56 23.46
CA GLY A 4 10.41 -5.02 23.48
C GLY A 4 10.83 -5.62 22.15
N PRO A 5 11.24 -6.88 22.13
CA PRO A 5 11.49 -7.56 20.86
C PRO A 5 10.18 -7.67 20.07
N PHE A 6 10.24 -7.37 18.79
CA PHE A 6 9.12 -7.64 17.89
C PHE A 6 8.86 -9.14 17.81
N SER A 7 7.59 -9.52 17.72
CA SER A 7 7.24 -10.91 17.41
C SER A 7 7.89 -11.34 16.10
N PRO A 8 8.32 -12.62 15.97
CA PRO A 8 8.82 -13.12 14.69
C PRO A 8 7.74 -12.98 13.62
N TRP A 9 8.15 -12.68 12.40
CA TRP A 9 7.23 -12.58 11.27
C TRP A 9 7.33 -13.83 10.38
N PRO A 10 6.21 -14.47 9.99
CA PRO A 10 4.83 -14.14 10.37
C PRO A 10 4.49 -14.60 11.80
N SER A 11 3.55 -13.90 12.44
CA SER A 11 3.07 -14.22 13.78
C SER A 11 1.55 -14.04 13.82
N TYR A 12 0.84 -15.15 13.88
CA TYR A 12 -0.62 -15.19 13.93
C TYR A 12 -1.11 -15.67 15.28
N THR A 13 -2.25 -15.15 15.69
CA THR A 13 -2.94 -15.52 16.93
C THR A 13 -4.06 -16.53 16.66
N GLU A 14 -4.51 -17.19 17.70
CA GLU A 14 -5.70 -18.07 17.64
C GLU A 14 -6.97 -17.28 17.24
N GLU A 15 -7.07 -16.01 17.61
CA GLU A 15 -8.18 -15.15 17.24
C GLU A 15 -8.21 -14.90 15.71
N GLU A 16 -7.06 -14.60 15.11
CA GLU A 16 -6.91 -14.42 13.67
C GLU A 16 -7.22 -15.73 12.92
N ALA A 17 -6.69 -16.85 13.40
CA ALA A 17 -6.96 -18.17 12.83
C ALA A 17 -8.46 -18.53 12.90
N LYS A 18 -9.12 -18.21 14.03
CA LYS A 18 -10.55 -18.40 14.20
C LYS A 18 -11.36 -17.53 13.23
N ALA A 19 -11.01 -16.25 13.08
CA ALA A 19 -11.70 -15.34 12.17
C ALA A 19 -11.66 -15.83 10.72
N VAL A 20 -10.51 -16.32 10.25
CA VAL A 20 -10.35 -16.92 8.91
C VAL A 20 -11.20 -18.20 8.78
N LYS A 21 -11.15 -19.08 9.78
CA LYS A 21 -11.96 -20.30 9.81
C LYS A 21 -13.46 -20.00 9.71
N ASP A 22 -13.93 -19.02 10.46
CA ASP A 22 -15.36 -18.64 10.47
C ASP A 22 -15.80 -18.13 9.08
N VAL A 23 -14.97 -17.37 8.38
CA VAL A 23 -15.23 -16.96 6.99
C VAL A 23 -15.32 -18.16 6.06
N LEU A 24 -14.38 -19.09 6.13
CA LEU A 24 -14.38 -20.30 5.29
C LEU A 24 -15.64 -21.15 5.52
N LEU A 25 -15.98 -21.40 6.78
CA LEU A 25 -17.15 -22.23 7.14
C LEU A 25 -18.49 -21.55 6.84
N SER A 26 -18.52 -20.22 6.71
CA SER A 26 -19.72 -19.50 6.28
C SER A 26 -20.10 -19.73 4.82
N ASN A 27 -19.17 -20.22 3.99
CA ASN A 27 -19.27 -20.32 2.53
C ASN A 27 -19.50 -18.97 1.81
N LYS A 28 -19.29 -17.84 2.51
CA LYS A 28 -19.41 -16.47 1.99
C LYS A 28 -18.03 -15.83 1.88
N VAL A 29 -17.17 -16.39 1.03
CA VAL A 29 -15.72 -16.16 1.00
C VAL A 29 -15.27 -15.09 0.00
N ASN A 30 -16.18 -14.50 -0.77
CA ASN A 30 -15.84 -13.49 -1.76
C ASN A 30 -16.58 -12.17 -1.50
N TYR A 31 -16.19 -11.12 -2.20
CA TYR A 31 -16.73 -9.77 -2.05
C TYR A 31 -18.26 -9.68 -2.30
N TRP A 32 -18.79 -10.52 -3.20
CA TRP A 32 -20.20 -10.47 -3.59
C TRP A 32 -21.13 -11.15 -2.60
N THR A 33 -20.67 -12.22 -1.97
CA THR A 33 -21.49 -13.04 -1.06
C THR A 33 -21.16 -12.80 0.41
N GLY A 34 -19.96 -12.33 0.72
CA GLY A 34 -19.50 -12.00 2.06
C GLY A 34 -19.50 -10.51 2.34
N ASN A 35 -19.30 -10.14 3.61
CA ASN A 35 -19.27 -8.75 4.04
C ASN A 35 -17.91 -8.31 4.63
N LYS A 36 -16.98 -9.25 4.91
CA LYS A 36 -15.73 -8.93 5.64
C LYS A 36 -14.88 -7.86 4.98
N THR A 37 -14.77 -7.86 3.65
CA THR A 37 -14.03 -6.83 2.92
C THR A 37 -14.72 -5.47 3.04
N ARG A 38 -16.06 -5.40 2.93
CA ARG A 38 -16.80 -4.14 3.09
C ARG A 38 -16.72 -3.60 4.52
N GLU A 39 -16.82 -4.49 5.51
CA GLU A 39 -16.64 -4.13 6.93
C GLU A 39 -15.24 -3.54 7.16
N PHE A 40 -14.20 -4.13 6.54
CA PHE A 40 -12.83 -3.62 6.58
C PHE A 40 -12.71 -2.25 5.90
N GLU A 41 -13.28 -2.07 4.71
CA GLU A 41 -13.24 -0.79 3.99
C GLU A 41 -13.85 0.34 4.81
N VAL A 42 -14.99 0.10 5.45
CA VAL A 42 -15.64 1.08 6.34
C VAL A 42 -14.77 1.39 7.55
N ALA A 43 -14.34 0.36 8.27
CA ALA A 43 -13.53 0.54 9.47
C ALA A 43 -12.17 1.21 9.18
N PHE A 44 -11.56 0.90 8.04
CA PHE A 44 -10.30 1.51 7.64
C PHE A 44 -10.48 2.98 7.25
N ALA A 45 -11.53 3.32 6.51
CA ALA A 45 -11.87 4.70 6.16
C ALA A 45 -12.10 5.55 7.42
N GLU A 46 -12.89 5.03 8.39
CA GLU A 46 -13.11 5.68 9.68
C GLU A 46 -11.81 5.88 10.46
N TRP A 47 -10.94 4.86 10.50
CA TRP A 47 -9.68 4.92 11.25
C TRP A 47 -8.70 5.97 10.71
N ILE A 48 -8.64 6.19 9.40
CA ILE A 48 -7.75 7.18 8.77
C ILE A 48 -8.42 8.53 8.50
N ASP A 49 -9.67 8.73 8.94
CA ASP A 49 -10.49 9.92 8.69
C ASP A 49 -10.63 10.25 7.18
N ALA A 50 -10.87 9.22 6.38
CA ALA A 50 -11.15 9.33 4.95
C ALA A 50 -12.62 9.04 4.65
N GLU A 51 -13.14 9.63 3.58
CA GLU A 51 -14.53 9.41 3.16
C GLU A 51 -14.76 7.98 2.66
N HIS A 52 -13.76 7.41 1.98
CA HIS A 52 -13.85 6.08 1.39
C HIS A 52 -12.53 5.31 1.48
N ALA A 53 -12.62 4.00 1.51
CA ALA A 53 -11.50 3.08 1.30
C ALA A 53 -11.92 1.95 0.36
N VAL A 54 -10.98 1.46 -0.42
CA VAL A 54 -11.17 0.33 -1.34
C VAL A 54 -10.09 -0.71 -1.08
N ALA A 55 -10.51 -1.91 -0.71
CA ALA A 55 -9.60 -3.01 -0.47
C ALA A 55 -9.15 -3.67 -1.78
N LEU A 56 -7.86 -3.89 -1.92
CA LEU A 56 -7.24 -4.53 -3.06
C LEU A 56 -6.43 -5.76 -2.60
N ALA A 57 -6.04 -6.61 -3.54
CA ALA A 57 -5.38 -7.87 -3.22
C ALA A 57 -4.01 -7.67 -2.54
N ASN A 58 -3.33 -6.57 -2.83
CA ASN A 58 -2.04 -6.22 -2.23
C ASN A 58 -1.68 -4.74 -2.51
N GLY A 59 -0.63 -4.24 -1.83
CA GLY A 59 -0.16 -2.85 -1.95
C GLY A 59 0.41 -2.50 -3.33
N THR A 60 0.94 -3.45 -4.08
CA THR A 60 1.41 -3.20 -5.46
C THR A 60 0.25 -2.79 -6.37
N LEU A 61 -0.85 -3.55 -6.33
CA LEU A 61 -2.07 -3.18 -7.08
C LEU A 61 -2.70 -1.88 -6.57
N ALA A 62 -2.57 -1.60 -5.27
CA ALA A 62 -3.04 -0.34 -4.71
C ALA A 62 -2.28 0.86 -5.29
N LEU A 63 -0.95 0.75 -5.43
CA LEU A 63 -0.11 1.77 -6.08
C LEU A 63 -0.47 1.95 -7.57
N ASP A 64 -0.59 0.85 -8.31
CA ASP A 64 -0.96 0.89 -9.73
C ASP A 64 -2.30 1.61 -9.95
N LEU A 65 -3.31 1.26 -9.15
CA LEU A 65 -4.63 1.86 -9.27
C LEU A 65 -4.68 3.30 -8.78
N ALA A 66 -3.95 3.66 -7.72
CA ALA A 66 -3.88 5.02 -7.22
C ALA A 66 -3.27 5.97 -8.27
N LEU A 67 -2.14 5.59 -8.86
CA LEU A 67 -1.50 6.38 -9.91
C LEU A 67 -2.40 6.50 -11.16
N ARG A 68 -3.07 5.42 -11.54
CA ARG A 68 -4.03 5.42 -12.65
C ARG A 68 -5.23 6.31 -12.36
N ALA A 69 -5.76 6.29 -11.14
CA ALA A 69 -6.88 7.15 -10.73
C ALA A 69 -6.52 8.64 -10.74
N LEU A 70 -5.24 8.95 -10.48
CA LEU A 70 -4.69 10.31 -10.60
C LEU A 70 -4.41 10.72 -12.06
N GLY A 71 -4.61 9.84 -13.04
CA GLY A 71 -4.40 10.12 -14.45
C GLY A 71 -2.94 10.04 -14.90
N VAL A 72 -2.05 9.47 -14.08
CA VAL A 72 -0.64 9.29 -14.44
C VAL A 72 -0.50 8.36 -15.64
N GLY A 73 0.29 8.77 -16.64
CA GLY A 73 0.48 8.02 -17.87
C GLY A 73 1.68 8.47 -18.71
N PRO A 74 1.71 8.11 -20.01
CA PRO A 74 2.81 8.46 -20.90
C PRO A 74 3.02 9.97 -20.99
N GLY A 75 4.26 10.41 -20.79
CA GLY A 75 4.65 11.83 -20.76
C GLY A 75 4.76 12.42 -19.37
N ASP A 76 4.22 11.77 -18.35
CA ASP A 76 4.37 12.20 -16.95
C ASP A 76 5.68 11.71 -16.36
N GLU A 77 6.21 12.47 -15.41
CA GLU A 77 7.34 12.12 -14.58
C GLU A 77 6.87 11.96 -13.12
N VAL A 78 7.31 10.87 -12.48
CA VAL A 78 6.96 10.58 -11.08
C VAL A 78 8.26 10.42 -10.28
N ILE A 79 8.43 11.27 -9.27
CA ILE A 79 9.61 11.24 -8.41
C ILE A 79 9.49 10.07 -7.42
N VAL A 80 10.54 9.29 -7.34
CA VAL A 80 10.63 8.11 -6.47
C VAL A 80 12.06 7.94 -5.97
N THR A 81 12.24 7.35 -4.79
CA THR A 81 13.58 6.98 -4.33
C THR A 81 14.00 5.62 -4.89
N SER A 82 15.32 5.43 -5.11
CA SER A 82 15.90 4.14 -5.49
C SER A 82 15.95 3.14 -4.32
N ARG A 83 15.94 3.62 -3.09
CA ARG A 83 15.92 2.79 -1.88
C ARG A 83 14.49 2.43 -1.49
N THR A 84 13.88 1.51 -2.22
CA THR A 84 12.48 1.11 -2.02
C THR A 84 12.25 -0.31 -2.53
N PHE A 85 11.08 -0.84 -2.26
CA PHE A 85 10.59 -2.05 -2.91
C PHE A 85 10.28 -1.75 -4.38
N ILE A 86 10.58 -2.69 -5.26
CA ILE A 86 10.47 -2.51 -6.72
C ILE A 86 9.08 -2.02 -7.18
N ALA A 87 8.02 -2.34 -6.46
CA ALA A 87 6.67 -1.91 -6.81
C ALA A 87 6.53 -0.38 -6.91
N SER A 88 7.26 0.38 -6.09
CA SER A 88 7.24 1.85 -6.15
C SER A 88 7.69 2.39 -7.51
N VAL A 89 8.59 1.71 -8.17
CA VAL A 89 9.11 2.08 -9.50
C VAL A 89 8.32 1.41 -10.62
N SER A 90 8.01 0.11 -10.47
CA SER A 90 7.31 -0.64 -11.52
C SER A 90 5.90 -0.12 -11.77
N SER A 91 5.21 0.37 -10.76
CA SER A 91 3.88 0.98 -10.91
C SER A 91 3.91 2.20 -11.84
N ILE A 92 4.96 3.01 -11.76
CA ILE A 92 5.17 4.16 -12.64
C ILE A 92 5.41 3.70 -14.09
N VAL A 93 6.32 2.75 -14.26
CA VAL A 93 6.70 2.22 -15.59
C VAL A 93 5.53 1.51 -16.28
N LEU A 94 4.74 0.74 -15.53
CA LEU A 94 3.56 0.02 -16.05
C LEU A 94 2.49 0.96 -16.62
N LEU A 95 2.43 2.19 -16.13
CA LEU A 95 1.53 3.22 -16.67
C LEU A 95 2.12 4.00 -17.86
N GLY A 96 3.36 3.70 -18.25
CA GLY A 96 4.07 4.40 -19.33
C GLY A 96 4.65 5.74 -18.90
N ALA A 97 4.61 6.07 -17.61
CA ALA A 97 5.25 7.25 -17.04
C ALA A 97 6.74 7.00 -16.79
N LYS A 98 7.50 8.07 -16.60
CA LYS A 98 8.95 8.04 -16.37
C LYS A 98 9.25 8.18 -14.88
N PRO A 99 9.93 7.19 -14.24
CA PRO A 99 10.42 7.37 -12.88
C PRO A 99 11.62 8.34 -12.87
N VAL A 100 11.59 9.31 -11.98
CA VAL A 100 12.69 10.24 -11.71
C VAL A 100 13.22 9.94 -10.32
N PHE A 101 14.48 9.54 -10.24
CA PHE A 101 15.06 9.10 -8.97
C PHE A 101 15.60 10.28 -8.17
N ALA A 102 15.05 10.47 -6.96
CA ALA A 102 15.63 11.35 -5.95
C ALA A 102 16.32 10.50 -4.86
N ASP A 103 17.46 10.97 -4.37
CA ASP A 103 18.22 10.24 -3.36
C ASP A 103 17.57 10.36 -1.98
N VAL A 104 18.02 9.56 -1.04
CA VAL A 104 17.58 9.56 0.35
C VAL A 104 18.54 10.36 1.23
N ASP A 105 18.02 10.92 2.28
CA ASP A 105 18.84 11.49 3.35
C ASP A 105 19.66 10.39 4.03
N PRO A 106 20.97 10.57 4.24
CA PRO A 106 21.86 9.51 4.74
C PRO A 106 21.55 9.07 6.18
N ASP A 107 20.96 9.94 6.99
CA ASP A 107 20.67 9.64 8.39
C ASP A 107 19.28 8.98 8.54
N SER A 108 18.25 9.60 8.00
CA SER A 108 16.88 9.09 8.08
C SER A 108 16.56 7.98 7.09
N GLN A 109 17.37 7.85 6.02
CA GLN A 109 17.18 6.90 4.92
C GLN A 109 15.85 7.09 4.16
N ASN A 110 15.24 8.27 4.28
CA ASN A 110 14.00 8.63 3.59
C ASN A 110 14.28 9.70 2.52
N ILE A 111 13.43 9.72 1.50
CA ILE A 111 13.38 10.82 0.55
C ILE A 111 12.98 12.11 1.28
N ASN A 112 13.60 13.24 0.93
CA ASN A 112 13.30 14.54 1.52
C ASN A 112 13.13 15.64 0.46
N ALA A 113 12.67 16.81 0.89
CA ALA A 113 12.41 17.92 -0.01
C ALA A 113 13.69 18.44 -0.72
N GLU A 114 14.86 18.32 -0.10
CA GLU A 114 16.11 18.79 -0.69
C GLU A 114 16.54 17.87 -1.85
N SER A 115 16.44 16.56 -1.69
CA SER A 115 16.73 15.61 -2.78
C SER A 115 15.73 15.73 -3.93
N ILE A 116 14.45 16.01 -3.63
CA ILE A 116 13.43 16.24 -4.65
C ILE A 116 13.73 17.48 -5.46
N LYS A 117 14.11 18.60 -4.85
CA LYS A 117 14.48 19.86 -5.54
C LYS A 117 15.65 19.72 -6.52
N GLN A 118 16.50 18.72 -6.33
CA GLN A 118 17.65 18.48 -7.22
C GLN A 118 17.26 17.81 -8.55
N VAL A 119 16.07 17.28 -8.65
CA VAL A 119 15.62 16.48 -9.80
C VAL A 119 14.38 17.06 -10.51
N ILE A 120 13.91 18.24 -10.06
CA ILE A 120 12.82 19.02 -10.67
C ILE A 120 13.38 20.00 -11.70
#